data_970633b92561997b33526f4bb5d27661
#
_entry.id   970633b92561997b33526f4bb5d27661
#
_cell.length_a   1.000
_cell.length_b   1.000
_cell.length_c   1.000
_cell.angle_alpha   90.00
_cell.angle_beta   90.00
_cell.angle_gamma   90.00
#
_symmetry.space_group_name_H-M   'P 1'
#
loop_
_entity.id
_entity.type
_entity.pdbx_description
1 polymer ?
#
loop_
_entity_poly.entity_id
_entity_poly.type
_entity_poly.pdbx_seq_one_letter_code
_entity_poly.pdbx_strand_id
1 'polypeptide(L)'
;MSSDAQRAMYEYWLKVRGKGQVPPKTALDPVEFPRKALPLLTVVEPAGEDDFKIRITGTGIRAATGRDLTGLKISEIEGAGPILDRLLQCRNSAVTDYAAGSADWARKPGKYFTALVLPFGTPQSVERVMLVFSFTNRAPEG
;
A
#
# COMPACT_ATOMS: atom_id res chain seq x y z
N MET A 1 8.14 -8.27 9.18
CA MET A 1 7.16 -8.43 8.09
C MET A 1 6.67 -9.87 8.08
N SER A 2 5.38 -10.05 8.01
CA SER A 2 4.74 -11.34 8.24
C SER A 2 4.54 -12.20 6.97
N SER A 3 4.67 -11.64 5.77
CA SER A 3 4.38 -12.41 4.56
C SER A 3 5.54 -12.40 3.57
N ASP A 4 5.62 -13.49 2.79
CA ASP A 4 6.63 -13.61 1.73
C ASP A 4 6.43 -12.53 0.65
N ALA A 5 5.16 -12.19 0.36
CA ALA A 5 4.83 -11.14 -0.59
C ALA A 5 5.38 -9.78 -0.14
N GLN A 6 5.20 -9.45 1.12
CA GLN A 6 5.70 -8.19 1.69
C GLN A 6 7.23 -8.16 1.69
N ARG A 7 7.87 -9.25 2.11
CA ARG A 7 9.35 -9.32 2.09
C ARG A 7 9.91 -9.19 0.67
N ALA A 8 9.34 -9.90 -0.28
CA ALA A 8 9.80 -9.86 -1.67
C ALA A 8 9.66 -8.45 -2.25
N MET A 9 8.56 -7.75 -1.98
CA MET A 9 8.37 -6.40 -2.48
C MET A 9 9.29 -5.40 -1.78
N TYR A 10 9.55 -5.57 -0.49
CA TYR A 10 10.49 -4.72 0.23
C TYR A 10 11.91 -4.87 -0.32
N GLU A 11 12.35 -6.09 -0.61
CA GLU A 11 13.65 -6.35 -1.23
C GLU A 11 13.74 -5.70 -2.61
N TYR A 12 12.68 -5.80 -3.40
CA TYR A 12 12.58 -5.12 -4.69
C TYR A 12 12.72 -3.60 -4.53
N TRP A 13 11.98 -3.01 -3.58
CA TRP A 13 12.02 -1.59 -3.29
C TRP A 13 13.42 -1.13 -2.89
N LEU A 14 14.09 -1.88 -2.02
CA LEU A 14 15.48 -1.59 -1.62
C LEU A 14 16.43 -1.63 -2.80
N LYS A 15 16.23 -2.57 -3.71
CA LYS A 15 17.06 -2.71 -4.91
C LYS A 15 16.90 -1.52 -5.86
N VAL A 16 15.64 -1.14 -6.15
CA VAL A 16 15.36 -0.09 -7.15
C VAL A 16 15.60 1.32 -6.62
N ARG A 17 15.60 1.53 -5.31
CA ARG A 17 16.00 2.83 -4.76
C ARG A 17 17.50 3.09 -4.92
N GLY A 18 18.31 2.04 -4.99
CA GLY A 18 19.76 2.16 -5.12
C GLY A 18 20.36 2.93 -3.96
N LYS A 19 21.06 4.02 -4.26
CA LYS A 19 21.68 4.90 -3.24
C LYS A 19 20.75 6.04 -2.80
N GLY A 20 19.57 6.16 -3.42
CA GLY A 20 18.60 7.18 -3.04
C GLY A 20 17.79 6.78 -1.81
N GLN A 21 17.10 7.74 -1.23
CA GLN A 21 16.22 7.49 -0.08
C GLN A 21 14.97 6.74 -0.52
N VAL A 22 14.41 7.10 -1.68
CA VAL A 22 13.24 6.44 -2.26
C VAL A 22 13.49 6.16 -3.74
N PRO A 23 12.85 5.10 -4.30
CA PRO A 23 12.92 4.85 -5.74
C PRO A 23 12.18 5.93 -6.53
N PRO A 24 12.61 6.20 -7.77
CA PRO A 24 11.84 7.09 -8.64
C PRO A 24 10.50 6.45 -9.03
N LYS A 25 9.53 7.28 -9.41
CA LYS A 25 8.21 6.82 -9.87
C LYS A 25 8.34 5.84 -11.06
N THR A 26 9.35 6.01 -11.89
CA THR A 26 9.62 5.12 -13.04
C THR A 26 9.93 3.68 -12.65
N ALA A 27 10.28 3.43 -11.40
CA ALA A 27 10.49 2.07 -10.88
C ALA A 27 9.17 1.32 -10.63
N LEU A 28 8.02 1.98 -10.75
CA LEU A 28 6.71 1.36 -10.63
C LEU A 28 6.29 0.70 -11.94
N ASP A 29 6.97 -0.37 -12.29
CA ASP A 29 6.65 -1.18 -13.45
C ASP A 29 6.16 -2.56 -12.96
N PRO A 30 4.85 -2.86 -13.07
CA PRO A 30 4.30 -4.14 -12.59
C PRO A 30 4.95 -5.37 -13.21
N VAL A 31 5.51 -5.26 -14.42
CA VAL A 31 6.21 -6.36 -15.08
C VAL A 31 7.43 -6.80 -14.27
N GLU A 32 8.08 -5.86 -13.59
CA GLU A 32 9.28 -6.11 -12.79
C GLU A 32 8.97 -6.52 -11.33
N PHE A 33 7.71 -6.44 -10.92
CA PHE A 33 7.34 -6.74 -9.53
C PHE A 33 7.41 -8.25 -9.24
N PRO A 34 7.78 -8.65 -7.99
CA PRO A 34 7.63 -10.02 -7.57
C PRO A 34 6.20 -10.49 -7.77
N ARG A 35 6.01 -11.62 -8.48
CA ARG A 35 4.68 -12.10 -8.84
C ARG A 35 3.78 -12.40 -7.65
N LYS A 36 4.37 -12.90 -6.56
CA LYS A 36 3.62 -13.20 -5.34
C LYS A 36 3.01 -11.97 -4.67
N ALA A 37 3.56 -10.78 -4.95
CA ALA A 37 3.04 -9.53 -4.39
C ALA A 37 1.90 -8.94 -5.20
N LEU A 38 1.80 -9.25 -6.50
CA LEU A 38 0.82 -8.63 -7.39
C LEU A 38 -0.63 -8.69 -6.90
N PRO A 39 -1.13 -9.85 -6.41
CA PRO A 39 -2.52 -9.90 -5.94
C PRO A 39 -2.80 -9.04 -4.70
N LEU A 40 -1.76 -8.70 -3.94
CA LEU A 40 -1.88 -8.08 -2.62
C LEU A 40 -1.47 -6.62 -2.60
N LEU A 41 -1.15 -6.03 -3.74
CA LEU A 41 -0.70 -4.64 -3.78
C LEU A 41 -1.79 -3.66 -4.20
N THR A 42 -1.63 -2.43 -3.74
CA THR A 42 -2.41 -1.28 -4.17
C THR A 42 -1.43 -0.12 -4.36
N VAL A 43 -1.54 0.58 -5.49
CA VAL A 43 -0.74 1.79 -5.73
C VAL A 43 -1.67 2.97 -5.73
N VAL A 44 -1.32 4.00 -4.94
CA VAL A 44 -2.09 5.22 -4.80
C VAL A 44 -1.24 6.43 -5.19
N GLU A 45 -1.92 7.50 -5.64
CA GLU A 45 -1.28 8.77 -5.94
C GLU A 45 -1.91 9.89 -5.12
N PRO A 46 -1.16 10.95 -4.77
CA PRO A 46 -1.75 12.09 -4.09
C PRO A 46 -2.90 12.70 -4.90
N ALA A 47 -4.00 13.01 -4.21
CA ALA A 47 -5.17 13.65 -4.76
C ALA A 47 -5.48 14.89 -3.91
N GLY A 48 -4.83 16.01 -4.22
CA GLY A 48 -4.84 17.19 -3.38
C GLY A 48 -3.91 17.02 -2.18
N GLU A 49 -4.11 17.81 -1.14
CA GLU A 49 -3.24 17.83 0.04
C GLU A 49 -3.59 16.76 1.07
N ASP A 50 -4.85 16.33 1.12
CA ASP A 50 -5.38 15.53 2.23
C ASP A 50 -5.91 14.16 1.81
N ASP A 51 -5.65 13.73 0.58
CA ASP A 51 -6.22 12.49 0.08
C ASP A 51 -5.30 11.79 -0.91
N PHE A 52 -5.67 10.56 -1.24
CA PHE A 52 -5.00 9.75 -2.27
C PHE A 52 -6.06 9.06 -3.13
N LYS A 53 -5.71 8.85 -4.39
CA LYS A 53 -6.54 8.14 -5.36
C LYS A 53 -5.91 6.81 -5.71
N ILE A 54 -6.71 5.75 -5.77
CA ILE A 54 -6.24 4.41 -6.10
C ILE A 54 -6.04 4.30 -7.60
N ARG A 55 -4.83 3.93 -8.02
CA ARG A 55 -4.48 3.73 -9.42
C ARG A 55 -4.46 2.27 -9.82
N ILE A 56 -3.98 1.40 -8.95
CA ILE A 56 -3.84 -0.02 -9.22
C ILE A 56 -4.35 -0.79 -8.01
N THR A 57 -5.14 -1.82 -8.25
CA THR A 57 -5.65 -2.71 -7.21
C THR A 57 -5.38 -4.16 -7.62
N GLY A 58 -4.69 -4.91 -6.77
CA GLY A 58 -4.43 -6.33 -6.99
C GLY A 58 -5.70 -7.17 -6.88
N THR A 59 -5.67 -8.33 -7.53
CA THR A 59 -6.84 -9.24 -7.57
C THR A 59 -7.25 -9.74 -6.18
N GLY A 60 -6.29 -9.96 -5.28
CA GLY A 60 -6.58 -10.36 -3.90
C GLY A 60 -7.26 -9.26 -3.10
N ILE A 61 -6.96 -8.00 -3.40
CA ILE A 61 -7.63 -6.86 -2.77
C ILE A 61 -9.07 -6.74 -3.27
N ARG A 62 -9.29 -6.95 -4.57
CA ARG A 62 -10.65 -6.98 -5.13
C ARG A 62 -11.49 -8.09 -4.50
N ALA A 63 -10.88 -9.27 -4.31
CA ALA A 63 -11.56 -10.39 -3.66
C ALA A 63 -11.91 -10.07 -2.20
N ALA A 64 -11.00 -9.43 -1.46
CA ALA A 64 -11.22 -9.07 -0.06
C ALA A 64 -12.28 -7.98 0.10
N THR A 65 -12.35 -7.02 -0.81
CA THR A 65 -13.31 -5.90 -0.73
C THR A 65 -14.60 -6.17 -1.49
N GLY A 66 -14.63 -7.18 -2.36
CA GLY A 66 -15.80 -7.51 -3.17
C GLY A 66 -16.03 -6.55 -4.33
N ARG A 67 -15.10 -5.64 -4.62
CA ARG A 67 -15.20 -4.70 -5.74
C ARG A 67 -13.84 -4.19 -6.18
N ASP A 68 -13.79 -3.60 -7.37
CA ASP A 68 -12.60 -2.91 -7.86
C ASP A 68 -12.62 -1.47 -7.32
N LEU A 69 -11.61 -1.13 -6.51
CA LEU A 69 -11.48 0.19 -5.90
C LEU A 69 -10.72 1.18 -6.78
N THR A 70 -10.22 0.76 -7.94
CA THR A 70 -9.45 1.62 -8.84
C THR A 70 -10.24 2.87 -9.21
N GLY A 71 -9.61 4.03 -9.07
CA GLY A 71 -10.23 5.32 -9.36
C GLY A 71 -10.90 5.99 -8.17
N LEU A 72 -11.12 5.27 -7.07
CA LEU A 72 -11.68 5.86 -5.85
C LEU A 72 -10.62 6.60 -5.07
N LYS A 73 -11.04 7.65 -4.36
CA LYS A 73 -10.22 8.29 -3.33
C LYS A 73 -10.32 7.47 -2.04
N ILE A 74 -9.26 7.46 -1.26
CA ILE A 74 -9.25 6.71 0.01
C ILE A 74 -10.35 7.23 0.95
N SER A 75 -10.59 8.55 0.96
CA SER A 75 -11.64 9.15 1.77
C SER A 75 -13.06 8.68 1.41
N GLU A 76 -13.25 8.14 0.20
CA GLU A 76 -14.54 7.61 -0.24
C GLU A 76 -14.77 6.16 0.21
N ILE A 77 -13.76 5.53 0.82
CA ILE A 77 -13.83 4.13 1.25
C ILE A 77 -14.11 4.09 2.74
N GLU A 78 -15.29 3.60 3.11
CA GLU A 78 -15.70 3.49 4.50
C GLU A 78 -14.71 2.58 5.27
N GLY A 79 -14.26 3.04 6.43
CA GLY A 79 -13.34 2.30 7.27
C GLY A 79 -11.87 2.48 6.92
N ALA A 80 -11.53 3.21 5.86
CA ALA A 80 -10.14 3.38 5.40
C ALA A 80 -9.42 4.60 5.99
N GLY A 81 -10.05 5.32 6.93
CA GLY A 81 -9.43 6.50 7.57
C GLY A 81 -8.05 6.24 8.16
N PRO A 82 -7.86 5.16 8.94
CA PRO A 82 -6.53 4.85 9.48
C PRO A 82 -5.46 4.59 8.41
N ILE A 83 -5.85 4.05 7.26
CA ILE A 83 -4.94 3.87 6.13
C ILE A 83 -4.58 5.22 5.54
N LEU A 84 -5.56 6.12 5.37
CA LEU A 84 -5.31 7.46 4.86
C LEU A 84 -4.31 8.21 5.74
N ASP A 85 -4.43 8.12 7.06
CA ASP A 85 -3.49 8.73 7.99
C ASP A 85 -2.05 8.24 7.76
N ARG A 86 -1.87 6.94 7.54
CA ARG A 86 -0.56 6.36 7.26
C ARG A 86 0.00 6.82 5.92
N LEU A 87 -0.85 6.95 4.91
CA LEU A 87 -0.45 7.43 3.59
C LEU A 87 0.00 8.88 3.64
N LEU A 88 -0.72 9.73 4.37
CA LEU A 88 -0.34 11.13 4.55
C LEU A 88 0.98 11.26 5.32
N GLN A 89 1.17 10.45 6.33
CA GLN A 89 2.42 10.39 7.08
C GLN A 89 3.60 9.98 6.18
N CYS A 90 3.40 8.97 5.34
CA CYS A 90 4.40 8.51 4.38
C CYS A 90 4.75 9.60 3.36
N ARG A 91 3.74 10.31 2.86
CA ARG A 91 3.94 11.43 1.94
C ARG A 91 4.83 12.51 2.55
N ASN A 92 4.61 12.83 3.83
CA ASN A 92 5.34 13.89 4.51
C ASN A 92 6.76 13.48 4.89
N SER A 93 6.98 12.22 5.22
CA SER A 93 8.28 11.72 5.72
C SER A 93 9.15 11.08 4.66
N ALA A 94 8.54 10.57 3.57
CA ALA A 94 9.20 9.75 2.55
C ALA A 94 9.91 8.52 3.15
N VAL A 95 9.36 7.96 4.22
CA VAL A 95 9.91 6.80 4.93
C VAL A 95 8.92 5.64 4.82
N THR A 96 9.46 4.42 4.71
CA THR A 96 8.64 3.20 4.72
C THR A 96 7.96 3.03 6.06
N ASP A 97 6.80 2.37 6.05
CA ASP A 97 6.02 2.11 7.26
C ASP A 97 5.45 0.69 7.21
N TYR A 98 5.05 0.20 8.34
CA TYR A 98 4.38 -1.10 8.46
C TYR A 98 3.20 -0.93 9.41
N ALA A 99 2.01 -0.99 8.87
CA ALA A 99 0.77 -0.74 9.61
C ALA A 99 0.01 -2.03 9.83
N ALA A 100 -0.78 -2.07 10.88
CA ALA A 100 -1.66 -3.20 11.19
C ALA A 100 -2.98 -2.66 11.73
N GLY A 101 -4.06 -3.39 11.48
CA GLY A 101 -5.35 -3.00 11.99
C GLY A 101 -6.47 -3.93 11.58
N SER A 102 -7.66 -3.52 11.93
CA SER A 102 -8.91 -4.16 11.53
C SER A 102 -9.23 -3.78 10.07
N ALA A 103 -9.61 -4.77 9.27
CA ALA A 103 -9.93 -4.55 7.86
C ALA A 103 -11.39 -4.12 7.68
N ASP A 104 -11.79 -3.03 8.34
CA ASP A 104 -13.16 -2.51 8.30
C ASP A 104 -13.58 -2.02 6.93
N TRP A 105 -12.59 -1.69 6.08
CA TRP A 105 -12.80 -1.31 4.68
C TRP A 105 -13.02 -2.50 3.75
N ALA A 106 -12.77 -3.72 4.23
CA ALA A 106 -13.09 -4.94 3.50
C ALA A 106 -14.49 -5.40 3.90
N ARG A 107 -15.23 -6.02 2.96
CA ARG A 107 -16.62 -6.41 3.20
C ARG A 107 -16.80 -7.62 4.10
N LYS A 108 -15.74 -8.37 4.38
CA LYS A 108 -15.81 -9.56 5.22
C LYS A 108 -15.52 -9.17 6.67
N PRO A 109 -16.50 -9.28 7.60
CA PRO A 109 -16.28 -8.91 8.99
C PRO A 109 -15.27 -9.84 9.67
N GLY A 110 -14.60 -9.33 10.70
CA GLY A 110 -13.68 -10.10 11.54
C GLY A 110 -12.30 -10.32 10.92
N LYS A 111 -11.95 -9.62 9.85
CA LYS A 111 -10.61 -9.71 9.28
C LYS A 111 -9.70 -8.60 9.74
N TYR A 112 -8.43 -8.92 9.76
CA TYR A 112 -7.36 -8.00 10.11
C TYR A 112 -6.36 -7.94 8.96
N PHE A 113 -5.58 -6.86 8.91
CA PHE A 113 -4.56 -6.70 7.89
C PHE A 113 -3.25 -6.22 8.50
N THR A 114 -2.16 -6.51 7.80
CA THR A 114 -0.93 -5.73 7.87
C THR A 114 -0.66 -5.14 6.50
N ALA A 115 -0.01 -3.99 6.47
CA ALA A 115 0.32 -3.29 5.23
C ALA A 115 1.75 -2.75 5.28
N LEU A 116 2.55 -3.14 4.32
CA LEU A 116 3.84 -2.52 4.09
C LEU A 116 3.59 -1.29 3.21
N VAL A 117 4.10 -0.13 3.63
CA VAL A 117 3.87 1.16 2.98
C VAL A 117 5.19 1.64 2.39
N LEU A 118 5.22 1.81 1.07
CA LEU A 118 6.45 2.09 0.33
C LEU A 118 6.29 3.35 -0.52
N PRO A 119 7.07 4.43 -0.25
CA PRO A 119 7.00 5.65 -1.06
C PRO A 119 7.83 5.55 -2.34
N PHE A 120 7.38 6.25 -3.38
CA PHE A 120 8.09 6.42 -4.65
C PHE A 120 8.06 7.89 -5.06
N GLY A 121 9.10 8.34 -5.72
CA GLY A 121 9.25 9.73 -6.16
C GLY A 121 10.61 10.27 -5.76
N THR A 122 10.61 11.38 -5.03
CA THR A 122 11.81 11.94 -4.39
C THR A 122 11.55 12.15 -2.91
N PRO A 123 12.61 12.35 -2.09
CA PRO A 123 12.41 12.64 -0.66
C PRO A 123 11.58 13.90 -0.42
N GLN A 124 11.60 14.85 -1.34
CA GLN A 124 10.86 16.11 -1.22
C GLN A 124 9.47 16.03 -1.87
N SER A 125 9.22 15.03 -2.71
CA SER A 125 7.95 14.91 -3.43
C SER A 125 7.62 13.42 -3.64
N VAL A 126 6.87 12.85 -2.70
CA VAL A 126 6.35 11.49 -2.85
C VAL A 126 5.20 11.53 -3.86
N GLU A 127 5.42 10.88 -5.00
CA GLU A 127 4.49 10.92 -6.13
C GLU A 127 3.55 9.73 -6.18
N ARG A 128 3.96 8.61 -5.58
CA ARG A 128 3.17 7.37 -5.49
C ARG A 128 3.48 6.69 -4.16
N VAL A 129 2.51 5.97 -3.63
CA VAL A 129 2.71 5.10 -2.48
C VAL A 129 2.15 3.72 -2.82
N MET A 130 2.91 2.68 -2.51
CA MET A 130 2.48 1.31 -2.66
C MET A 130 2.15 0.73 -1.30
N LEU A 131 1.01 0.04 -1.22
CA LEU A 131 0.60 -0.75 -0.07
C LEU A 131 0.67 -2.22 -0.46
N VAL A 132 1.34 -3.04 0.35
CA VAL A 132 1.36 -4.49 0.17
C VAL A 132 0.68 -5.10 1.39
N PHE A 133 -0.50 -5.69 1.17
CA PHE A 133 -1.34 -6.20 2.25
C PHE A 133 -1.07 -7.66 2.57
N SER A 134 -1.34 -8.02 3.81
CA SER A 134 -1.50 -9.40 4.24
C SER A 134 -2.74 -9.44 5.13
N PHE A 135 -3.64 -10.39 4.87
CA PHE A 135 -4.88 -10.52 5.63
C PHE A 135 -4.82 -11.72 6.56
N THR A 136 -5.36 -11.57 7.75
CA THR A 136 -5.44 -12.64 8.74
C THR A 136 -6.81 -12.64 9.40
N ASN A 137 -7.18 -13.78 10.00
CA ASN A 137 -8.39 -13.91 10.80
C ASN A 137 -8.15 -13.63 12.29
N ARG A 138 -6.89 -13.35 12.66
CA ARG A 138 -6.49 -13.02 14.04
C ARG A 138 -5.93 -11.61 14.07
N ALA A 139 -6.19 -10.91 15.16
CA ALA A 139 -5.59 -9.60 15.37
C ALA A 139 -4.07 -9.71 15.32
N PRO A 140 -3.38 -8.84 14.56
CA PRO A 140 -1.92 -8.83 14.53
C PRO A 140 -1.36 -8.56 15.91
N GLU A 141 -0.31 -9.28 16.27
CA GLU A 141 0.44 -8.97 17.49
C GLU A 141 1.17 -7.64 17.31
N GLY A 142 1.00 -6.77 18.29
CA GLY A 142 1.45 -5.37 18.24
C GLY A 142 2.94 -5.15 18.06
#